data_eac19eada960498b2aff3bd7365342a4
#
_entry.id   eac19eada960498b2aff3bd7365342a4
#
_cell.length_a   1.000
_cell.length_b   1.000
_cell.length_c   1.000
_cell.angle_alpha   90.00
_cell.angle_beta   90.00
_cell.angle_gamma   90.00
#
_symmetry.space_group_name_H-M   'P 1'
#
loop_
_entity.id
_entity.type
_entity.pdbx_description
1 polymer ?
#
loop_
_entity_poly.entity_id
_entity_poly.type
_entity_poly.pdbx_seq_one_letter_code
_entity_poly.pdbx_strand_id
1 'polypeptide(L)'
;MLFLYTVLVVCEAVLLIAGIVEQRRHQTNLDMIPTRVLVNGIRGKSSITRLCAGALRGGGLTTVAKTTGTAARFIHPDATEEPVYRKFGIANVVEQIGIVRRAAAYSPDALVIECMAVMPALQEINQSKLIRSTIGVLCNVREDHLAEMGPTLDDVARSLCRSMPENGICVTAEQDRFDILQEEADARNCQLIYADPKTVSDEELRGFSWFTFKENVAIALTVAELVGVDRETALQGMYDAPPDPGVLSVERYATEDGKKLRFANVFAANDPESTLMNINQLLDLGAIHRPLNVVINCRPDRVERNGQMGEIIPDLDPEQVFVIGHPAKSAIDAIPAEYRDRAVDLGGDRRDPEEFMAELLGHLGPDSSLVAIGNIHGQGELLLEHLAELPADDSAEDAPAAPAATEADERPVEYVDTIQLYAPRLDPYQRYPEAYESRYASQAHVPHQRTSEQPHPRQTQGSREPWPAVAPAPRSPQPRGLFEPRVPPAPPADDSQQGQNPGEQHR
;
A
#
# COMPACT_ATOMS: atom_id res chain seq x y z
N MET A 1 48.42 -22.72 -8.29
CA MET A 1 47.57 -22.82 -7.09
C MET A 1 47.73 -21.59 -6.19
N LEU A 2 48.92 -21.23 -5.68
CA LEU A 2 49.14 -20.09 -4.78
C LEU A 2 48.60 -18.76 -5.40
N PHE A 3 48.91 -18.48 -6.67
CA PHE A 3 48.41 -17.30 -7.39
C PHE A 3 46.89 -17.19 -7.38
N LEU A 4 46.16 -18.28 -7.64
CA LEU A 4 44.72 -18.30 -7.64
C LEU A 4 44.12 -17.99 -6.27
N TYR A 5 44.70 -18.58 -5.20
CA TYR A 5 44.29 -18.26 -3.82
C TYR A 5 44.55 -16.80 -3.45
N THR A 6 45.70 -16.25 -3.87
CA THR A 6 46.01 -14.84 -3.64
C THR A 6 45.00 -13.92 -4.32
N VAL A 7 44.64 -14.21 -5.58
CA VAL A 7 43.62 -13.44 -6.32
C VAL A 7 42.27 -13.52 -5.63
N LEU A 8 41.86 -14.72 -5.18
CA LEU A 8 40.59 -14.93 -4.49
C LEU A 8 40.53 -14.08 -3.20
N VAL A 9 41.54 -14.18 -2.34
CA VAL A 9 41.62 -13.43 -1.07
C VAL A 9 41.63 -11.93 -1.31
N VAL A 10 42.33 -11.43 -2.35
CA VAL A 10 42.32 -10.02 -2.70
C VAL A 10 40.92 -9.57 -3.16
N CYS A 11 40.24 -10.36 -4.00
CA CYS A 11 38.88 -10.05 -4.44
C CYS A 11 37.89 -10.03 -3.27
N GLU A 12 37.96 -11.01 -2.36
CA GLU A 12 37.14 -11.04 -1.15
C GLU A 12 37.39 -9.83 -0.25
N ALA A 13 38.66 -9.46 -0.04
CA ALA A 13 39.02 -8.30 0.75
C ALA A 13 38.48 -6.99 0.13
N VAL A 14 38.60 -6.84 -1.20
CA VAL A 14 38.06 -5.67 -1.93
C VAL A 14 36.53 -5.61 -1.80
N LEU A 15 35.84 -6.73 -1.97
CA LEU A 15 34.38 -6.80 -1.83
C LEU A 15 33.91 -6.47 -0.40
N LEU A 16 34.63 -7.01 0.60
CA LEU A 16 34.36 -6.74 2.01
C LEU A 16 34.52 -5.24 2.33
N ILE A 17 35.65 -4.64 1.90
CA ILE A 17 35.91 -3.22 2.11
C ILE A 17 34.83 -2.37 1.42
N ALA A 18 34.48 -2.70 0.18
CA ALA A 18 33.42 -2.01 -0.56
C ALA A 18 32.08 -2.08 0.18
N GLY A 19 31.70 -3.26 0.68
CA GLY A 19 30.48 -3.45 1.48
C GLY A 19 30.48 -2.63 2.78
N ILE A 20 31.62 -2.60 3.50
CA ILE A 20 31.77 -1.79 4.72
C ILE A 20 31.63 -0.28 4.39
N VAL A 21 32.23 0.17 3.30
CA VAL A 21 32.14 1.58 2.88
C VAL A 21 30.71 1.93 2.50
N GLU A 22 30.02 1.06 1.76
CA GLU A 22 28.62 1.27 1.39
C GLU A 22 27.72 1.32 2.63
N GLN A 23 27.88 0.38 3.56
CA GLN A 23 27.11 0.36 4.80
C GLN A 23 27.34 1.61 5.66
N ARG A 24 28.59 2.08 5.79
CA ARG A 24 28.90 3.31 6.52
C ARG A 24 28.28 4.54 5.85
N ARG A 25 28.36 4.64 4.53
CA ARG A 25 27.71 5.73 3.77
C ARG A 25 26.20 5.72 3.95
N HIS A 26 25.60 4.54 3.88
CA HIS A 26 24.17 4.39 4.09
C HIS A 26 23.76 4.82 5.51
N GLN A 27 24.51 4.41 6.54
CA GLN A 27 24.27 4.84 7.90
C GLN A 27 24.39 6.35 8.06
N THR A 28 25.41 6.99 7.47
CA THR A 28 25.56 8.46 7.47
C THR A 28 24.35 9.14 6.82
N ASN A 29 23.85 8.61 5.70
CA ASN A 29 22.65 9.15 5.05
C ASN A 29 21.41 9.04 5.94
N LEU A 30 21.23 7.93 6.67
CA LEU A 30 20.12 7.76 7.62
C LEU A 30 20.23 8.75 8.80
N ASP A 31 21.44 8.97 9.30
CA ASP A 31 21.70 9.89 10.42
C ASP A 31 21.42 11.37 10.04
N MET A 32 21.44 11.71 8.74
CA MET A 32 21.06 13.02 8.21
C MET A 32 19.53 13.25 8.17
N ILE A 33 18.73 12.21 8.37
CA ILE A 33 17.26 12.29 8.27
C ILE A 33 16.67 11.99 9.66
N PRO A 34 16.33 13.02 10.45
CA PRO A 34 15.92 12.81 11.85
C PRO A 34 14.60 12.05 11.98
N THR A 35 13.61 12.36 11.16
CA THR A 35 12.31 11.68 11.17
C THR A 35 12.21 10.72 10.00
N ARG A 36 12.04 9.44 10.28
CA ARG A 36 11.89 8.39 9.28
C ARG A 36 10.63 7.60 9.56
N VAL A 37 9.62 7.76 8.70
CA VAL A 37 8.33 7.09 8.79
C VAL A 37 8.32 5.93 7.80
N LEU A 38 8.17 4.69 8.30
CA LEU A 38 8.00 3.50 7.47
C LEU A 38 6.54 3.05 7.51
N VAL A 39 5.88 3.13 6.35
CA VAL A 39 4.47 2.77 6.19
C VAL A 39 4.36 1.34 5.66
N ASN A 40 3.74 0.46 6.43
CA ASN A 40 3.46 -0.93 6.08
C ASN A 40 1.98 -1.28 6.32
N GLY A 41 1.57 -2.45 5.90
CA GLY A 41 0.18 -2.94 5.97
C GLY A 41 -0.23 -3.59 4.66
N ILE A 42 -1.46 -4.04 4.57
CA ILE A 42 -1.93 -4.70 3.35
C ILE A 42 -2.45 -3.66 2.35
N ARG A 43 -3.33 -2.76 2.76
CA ARG A 43 -3.97 -1.76 1.89
C ARG A 43 -3.72 -0.33 2.37
N GLY A 44 -3.82 0.62 1.44
CA GLY A 44 -3.72 2.04 1.75
C GLY A 44 -2.30 2.58 1.97
N LYS A 45 -1.26 1.76 1.85
CA LYS A 45 0.14 2.18 2.10
C LYS A 45 0.55 3.43 1.32
N SER A 46 0.31 3.44 0.00
CA SER A 46 0.68 4.59 -0.85
C SER A 46 -0.10 5.84 -0.47
N SER A 47 -1.42 5.71 -0.26
CA SER A 47 -2.26 6.84 0.17
C SER A 47 -1.81 7.40 1.52
N ILE A 48 -1.59 6.54 2.53
CA ILE A 48 -1.10 6.98 3.86
C ILE A 48 0.30 7.61 3.76
N THR A 49 1.18 7.07 2.91
CA THR A 49 2.50 7.66 2.65
C THR A 49 2.37 9.09 2.12
N ARG A 50 1.45 9.32 1.19
CA ARG A 50 1.17 10.65 0.62
C ARG A 50 0.53 11.59 1.63
N LEU A 51 -0.45 11.10 2.39
CA LEU A 51 -1.11 11.88 3.45
C LEU A 51 -0.12 12.29 4.55
N CYS A 52 0.69 11.36 5.06
CA CYS A 52 1.74 11.69 6.03
C CYS A 52 2.73 12.72 5.46
N ALA A 53 3.19 12.54 4.22
CA ALA A 53 4.11 13.47 3.60
C ALA A 53 3.48 14.85 3.36
N GLY A 54 2.20 14.90 2.98
CA GLY A 54 1.44 16.14 2.83
C GLY A 54 1.29 16.87 4.15
N ALA A 55 0.87 16.17 5.20
CA ALA A 55 0.73 16.73 6.54
C ALA A 55 2.04 17.34 7.06
N LEU A 56 3.15 16.64 6.92
CA LEU A 56 4.46 17.13 7.37
C LEU A 56 4.94 18.33 6.54
N ARG A 57 4.71 18.35 5.21
CA ARG A 57 5.00 19.51 4.36
C ARG A 57 4.15 20.71 4.73
N GLY A 58 2.84 20.51 4.99
CA GLY A 58 1.95 21.57 5.48
C GLY A 58 2.50 22.21 6.75
N GLY A 59 3.08 21.42 7.66
CA GLY A 59 3.80 21.89 8.85
C GLY A 59 5.16 22.57 8.58
N GLY A 60 5.55 22.77 7.32
CA GLY A 60 6.79 23.45 6.93
C GLY A 60 8.04 22.56 6.98
N LEU A 61 7.90 21.23 7.21
CA LEU A 61 9.04 20.32 7.21
C LEU A 61 9.45 19.96 5.78
N THR A 62 10.76 20.02 5.51
CA THR A 62 11.35 19.52 4.26
C THR A 62 11.14 18.00 4.21
N THR A 63 10.12 17.56 3.49
CA THR A 63 9.69 16.16 3.50
C THR A 63 9.86 15.50 2.14
N VAL A 64 10.63 14.42 2.10
CA VAL A 64 10.74 13.52 0.95
C VAL A 64 9.85 12.30 1.19
N ALA A 65 9.20 11.81 0.14
CA ALA A 65 8.44 10.56 0.26
C ALA A 65 8.72 9.59 -0.89
N LYS A 66 8.38 8.30 -0.68
CA LYS A 66 8.50 7.27 -1.71
C LYS A 66 7.37 6.25 -1.56
N THR A 67 6.58 6.09 -2.62
CA THR A 67 5.58 5.03 -2.73
C THR A 67 6.13 3.81 -3.46
N THR A 68 5.45 2.67 -3.34
CA THR A 68 5.83 1.43 -4.05
C THR A 68 4.80 1.06 -5.10
N GLY A 69 3.86 0.25 -4.87
CA GLY A 69 2.76 -0.11 -5.76
C GLY A 69 3.13 -0.35 -7.24
N THR A 70 2.13 -0.34 -8.09
CA THR A 70 2.25 -0.51 -9.54
C THR A 70 3.00 0.65 -10.19
N ALA A 71 2.78 1.87 -9.71
CA ALA A 71 3.45 3.09 -10.17
C ALA A 71 4.27 3.71 -9.03
N ALA A 72 5.41 3.08 -8.69
CA ALA A 72 6.30 3.59 -7.65
C ALA A 72 6.78 5.02 -7.96
N ARG A 73 6.64 5.95 -7.01
CA ARG A 73 7.00 7.36 -7.13
C ARG A 73 8.02 7.78 -6.07
N PHE A 74 8.95 8.61 -6.47
CA PHE A 74 9.77 9.41 -5.58
C PHE A 74 9.16 10.82 -5.54
N ILE A 75 8.78 11.29 -4.36
CA ILE A 75 8.07 12.55 -4.16
C ILE A 75 9.05 13.54 -3.52
N HIS A 76 9.31 14.62 -4.21
CA HIS A 76 10.24 15.66 -3.81
C HIS A 76 9.67 16.55 -2.68
N PRO A 77 10.51 17.39 -2.03
CA PRO A 77 10.03 18.32 -1.00
C PRO A 77 8.95 19.30 -1.48
N ASP A 78 8.96 19.68 -2.75
CA ASP A 78 7.97 20.55 -3.39
C ASP A 78 6.71 19.81 -3.88
N ALA A 79 6.53 18.55 -3.48
CA ALA A 79 5.46 17.66 -3.90
C ALA A 79 5.47 17.21 -5.38
N THR A 80 6.43 17.64 -6.18
CA THR A 80 6.63 17.08 -7.53
C THR A 80 7.06 15.62 -7.45
N GLU A 81 6.73 14.84 -8.49
CA GLU A 81 6.94 13.40 -8.47
C GLU A 81 7.68 12.91 -9.71
N GLU A 82 8.47 11.85 -9.53
CA GLU A 82 9.04 11.14 -10.64
C GLU A 82 8.96 9.61 -10.43
N PRO A 83 8.87 8.84 -11.52
CA PRO A 83 8.88 7.38 -11.44
C PRO A 83 10.17 6.87 -10.80
N VAL A 84 10.06 5.86 -9.93
CA VAL A 84 11.22 5.13 -9.42
C VAL A 84 11.73 4.18 -10.50
N TYR A 85 12.88 4.51 -11.08
CA TYR A 85 13.50 3.69 -12.10
C TYR A 85 14.09 2.40 -11.51
N ARG A 86 13.63 1.26 -12.01
CA ARG A 86 14.11 -0.07 -11.62
C ARG A 86 14.93 -0.69 -12.74
N LYS A 87 16.25 -0.68 -12.56
CA LYS A 87 17.22 -1.14 -13.59
C LYS A 87 16.95 -2.54 -14.14
N PHE A 88 16.31 -3.42 -13.37
CA PHE A 88 16.01 -4.81 -13.76
C PHE A 88 14.51 -5.11 -13.82
N GLY A 89 13.65 -4.10 -13.80
CA GLY A 89 12.19 -4.26 -13.84
C GLY A 89 11.56 -4.88 -12.58
N ILE A 90 12.36 -5.45 -11.67
CA ILE A 90 11.90 -6.16 -10.48
C ILE A 90 12.09 -5.30 -9.24
N ALA A 91 11.05 -5.18 -8.41
CA ALA A 91 11.13 -4.55 -7.11
C ALA A 91 12.06 -5.33 -6.17
N ASN A 92 12.99 -4.63 -5.52
CA ASN A 92 13.94 -5.24 -4.58
C ASN A 92 14.17 -4.30 -3.40
N VAL A 93 14.15 -4.83 -2.17
CA VAL A 93 14.36 -4.05 -0.95
C VAL A 93 15.68 -3.26 -0.94
N VAL A 94 16.70 -3.71 -1.67
CA VAL A 94 17.98 -3.03 -1.81
C VAL A 94 17.85 -1.66 -2.52
N GLU A 95 16.80 -1.43 -3.31
CA GLU A 95 16.54 -0.10 -3.91
C GLU A 95 16.44 1.01 -2.85
N GLN A 96 16.01 0.66 -1.62
CA GLN A 96 15.88 1.61 -0.52
C GLN A 96 17.20 2.30 -0.15
N ILE A 97 18.35 1.66 -0.35
CA ILE A 97 19.68 2.28 -0.15
C ILE A 97 19.83 3.49 -1.10
N GLY A 98 19.46 3.31 -2.36
CA GLY A 98 19.47 4.38 -3.36
C GLY A 98 18.49 5.51 -3.04
N ILE A 99 17.29 5.13 -2.57
CA ILE A 99 16.24 6.10 -2.17
C ILE A 99 16.70 6.93 -0.97
N VAL A 100 17.20 6.30 0.09
CA VAL A 100 17.72 7.01 1.28
C VAL A 100 18.87 7.94 0.91
N ARG A 101 19.82 7.50 0.07
CA ARG A 101 20.92 8.35 -0.40
C ARG A 101 20.41 9.57 -1.17
N ARG A 102 19.38 9.38 -1.99
CA ARG A 102 18.77 10.45 -2.77
C ARG A 102 17.99 11.41 -1.89
N ALA A 103 17.21 10.89 -0.92
CA ALA A 103 16.50 11.70 0.06
C ALA A 103 17.48 12.54 0.90
N ALA A 104 18.56 11.94 1.40
CA ALA A 104 19.58 12.64 2.20
C ALA A 104 20.23 13.83 1.48
N ALA A 105 20.27 13.82 0.12
CA ALA A 105 20.80 14.95 -0.65
C ALA A 105 19.97 16.24 -0.49
N TYR A 106 18.72 16.14 -0.05
CA TYR A 106 17.85 17.29 0.27
C TYR A 106 18.03 17.79 1.70
N SER A 107 18.83 17.08 2.55
CA SER A 107 18.92 17.32 3.99
C SER A 107 17.52 17.46 4.64
N PRO A 108 16.62 16.47 4.44
CA PRO A 108 15.22 16.61 4.81
C PRO A 108 15.02 16.45 6.32
N ASP A 109 13.99 17.11 6.84
CA ASP A 109 13.51 16.92 8.21
C ASP A 109 12.81 15.57 8.36
N ALA A 110 12.15 15.10 7.29
CA ALA A 110 11.42 13.84 7.28
C ALA A 110 11.56 13.06 5.96
N LEU A 111 11.59 11.72 6.09
CA LEU A 111 11.42 10.76 5.01
C LEU A 111 10.22 9.88 5.33
N VAL A 112 9.20 9.90 4.48
CA VAL A 112 8.06 8.98 4.55
C VAL A 112 8.19 7.94 3.45
N ILE A 113 8.34 6.68 3.82
CA ILE A 113 8.66 5.63 2.86
C ILE A 113 7.75 4.43 3.02
N GLU A 114 7.19 3.95 1.91
CA GLU A 114 6.36 2.76 1.88
C GLU A 114 7.21 1.49 1.90
N CYS A 115 6.83 0.52 2.73
CA CYS A 115 7.43 -0.81 2.78
C CYS A 115 7.05 -1.59 1.52
N MET A 116 8.07 -2.08 0.81
CA MET A 116 7.90 -2.88 -0.40
C MET A 116 8.08 -4.38 -0.16
N ALA A 117 8.47 -4.76 1.04
CA ALA A 117 8.74 -6.15 1.39
C ALA A 117 7.45 -6.89 1.74
N VAL A 118 7.28 -8.09 1.18
CA VAL A 118 6.17 -8.99 1.51
C VAL A 118 6.63 -10.01 2.55
N MET A 119 7.75 -10.69 2.30
CA MET A 119 8.28 -11.71 3.20
C MET A 119 8.68 -11.13 4.57
N PRO A 120 8.33 -11.76 5.71
CA PRO A 120 8.64 -11.27 7.07
C PRO A 120 10.12 -10.93 7.27
N ALA A 121 11.03 -11.79 6.80
CA ALA A 121 12.48 -11.57 6.91
C ALA A 121 12.93 -10.31 6.13
N LEU A 122 12.32 -10.02 4.98
CA LEU A 122 12.63 -8.83 4.20
C LEU A 122 12.02 -7.57 4.81
N GLN A 123 10.85 -7.66 5.46
CA GLN A 123 10.27 -6.57 6.25
C GLN A 123 11.18 -6.19 7.41
N GLU A 124 11.71 -7.20 8.13
CA GLU A 124 12.67 -7.01 9.22
C GLU A 124 13.97 -6.34 8.74
N ILE A 125 14.53 -6.79 7.61
CA ILE A 125 15.71 -6.18 7.00
C ILE A 125 15.43 -4.76 6.56
N ASN A 126 14.27 -4.52 5.92
CA ASN A 126 13.87 -3.18 5.48
C ASN A 126 13.82 -2.22 6.66
N GLN A 127 13.21 -2.63 7.78
CA GLN A 127 13.14 -1.82 9.00
C GLN A 127 14.50 -1.68 9.68
N SER A 128 15.16 -2.80 10.05
CA SER A 128 16.31 -2.79 10.97
C SER A 128 17.62 -2.35 10.31
N LYS A 129 17.73 -2.48 8.99
CA LYS A 129 18.99 -2.23 8.25
C LYS A 129 18.87 -1.10 7.23
N LEU A 130 17.74 -1.01 6.50
CA LEU A 130 17.64 -0.13 5.35
C LEU A 130 17.01 1.24 5.69
N ILE A 131 16.00 1.27 6.57
CA ILE A 131 15.27 2.52 6.90
C ILE A 131 15.53 2.94 8.34
N ARG A 132 15.52 2.01 9.29
CA ARG A 132 15.65 2.29 10.72
C ARG A 132 14.68 3.38 11.14
N SER A 133 13.38 3.16 10.84
CA SER A 133 12.35 4.15 11.07
C SER A 133 12.28 4.54 12.56
N THR A 134 11.99 5.82 12.81
CA THR A 134 11.69 6.37 14.13
C THR A 134 10.22 6.23 14.46
N ILE A 135 9.38 6.26 13.41
CA ILE A 135 7.94 6.04 13.47
C ILE A 135 7.60 4.95 12.47
N GLY A 136 6.98 3.88 12.92
CA GLY A 136 6.34 2.86 12.09
C GLY A 136 4.86 3.19 11.90
N VAL A 137 4.30 2.78 10.78
CA VAL A 137 2.85 2.81 10.52
C VAL A 137 2.43 1.42 10.07
N LEU A 138 1.42 0.84 10.73
CA LEU A 138 0.72 -0.35 10.28
C LEU A 138 -0.71 0.05 9.89
N CYS A 139 -0.99 0.07 8.58
CA CYS A 139 -2.27 0.54 8.06
C CYS A 139 -3.43 -0.33 8.51
N ASN A 140 -3.36 -1.61 8.18
CA ASN A 140 -4.36 -2.63 8.45
C ASN A 140 -3.82 -4.03 8.25
N VAL A 141 -4.57 -5.04 8.73
CA VAL A 141 -4.35 -6.46 8.51
C VAL A 141 -5.53 -7.00 7.69
N ARG A 142 -5.27 -7.46 6.47
CA ARG A 142 -6.27 -8.01 5.54
C ARG A 142 -5.71 -9.26 4.88
N GLU A 143 -6.58 -9.99 4.19
CA GLU A 143 -6.18 -11.20 3.47
C GLU A 143 -5.43 -10.82 2.18
N ASP A 144 -4.12 -11.04 2.18
CA ASP A 144 -3.25 -10.97 0.99
C ASP A 144 -1.93 -11.65 1.30
N HIS A 145 -1.26 -12.17 0.27
CA HIS A 145 0.06 -12.78 0.38
C HIS A 145 0.17 -13.88 1.48
N LEU A 146 -0.87 -14.70 1.64
CA LEU A 146 -0.92 -15.73 2.66
C LEU A 146 0.21 -16.78 2.52
N ALA A 147 0.67 -17.02 1.29
CA ALA A 147 1.79 -17.93 1.02
C ALA A 147 3.11 -17.46 1.65
N GLU A 148 3.31 -16.15 1.72
CA GLU A 148 4.53 -15.52 2.22
C GLU A 148 4.43 -15.09 3.69
N MET A 149 3.26 -14.58 4.12
CA MET A 149 3.06 -14.00 5.45
C MET A 149 2.52 -15.01 6.47
N GLY A 150 1.87 -16.08 6.01
CA GLY A 150 1.24 -17.11 6.83
C GLY A 150 -0.23 -17.32 6.50
N PRO A 151 -0.79 -18.54 6.82
CA PRO A 151 -2.10 -18.95 6.36
C PRO A 151 -3.29 -18.26 7.05
N THR A 152 -3.04 -17.55 8.17
CA THR A 152 -4.09 -16.89 8.94
C THR A 152 -3.85 -15.38 9.02
N LEU A 153 -4.90 -14.61 9.26
CA LEU A 153 -4.78 -13.17 9.47
C LEU A 153 -3.93 -12.81 10.70
N ASP A 154 -3.88 -13.68 11.70
CA ASP A 154 -3.00 -13.50 12.85
C ASP A 154 -1.53 -13.69 12.48
N ASP A 155 -1.21 -14.60 11.56
CA ASP A 155 0.14 -14.75 11.01
C ASP A 155 0.51 -13.54 10.16
N VAL A 156 -0.44 -13.02 9.36
CA VAL A 156 -0.26 -11.78 8.59
C VAL A 156 0.04 -10.60 9.53
N ALA A 157 -0.71 -10.46 10.64
CA ALA A 157 -0.45 -9.44 11.65
C ALA A 157 0.97 -9.54 12.21
N ARG A 158 1.40 -10.73 12.66
CA ARG A 158 2.76 -10.98 13.17
C ARG A 158 3.85 -10.72 12.11
N SER A 159 3.55 -11.06 10.85
CA SER A 159 4.44 -10.76 9.73
C SER A 159 4.63 -9.26 9.53
N LEU A 160 3.53 -8.49 9.50
CA LEU A 160 3.57 -7.04 9.33
C LEU A 160 4.31 -6.34 10.48
N CYS A 161 4.20 -6.85 11.70
CA CYS A 161 4.91 -6.34 12.88
C CYS A 161 6.45 -6.42 12.74
N ARG A 162 6.99 -7.18 11.79
CA ARG A 162 8.44 -7.17 11.48
C ARG A 162 8.94 -5.81 11.00
N SER A 163 8.05 -4.94 10.54
CA SER A 163 8.38 -3.57 10.16
C SER A 163 8.26 -2.55 11.29
N MET A 164 7.85 -2.95 12.50
CA MET A 164 7.82 -2.06 13.66
C MET A 164 9.24 -1.65 14.09
N PRO A 165 9.47 -0.38 14.45
CA PRO A 165 10.75 0.07 14.95
C PRO A 165 11.07 -0.56 16.32
N GLU A 166 12.37 -0.76 16.58
CA GLU A 166 12.85 -1.05 17.93
C GLU A 166 13.07 0.26 18.69
N ASN A 167 12.57 0.35 19.92
CA ASN A 167 12.66 1.55 20.78
C ASN A 167 12.07 2.81 20.11
N GLY A 168 11.03 2.66 19.31
CA GLY A 168 10.36 3.73 18.57
C GLY A 168 8.88 3.79 18.85
N ILE A 169 8.15 4.37 17.90
CA ILE A 169 6.69 4.50 17.98
C ILE A 169 6.08 3.82 16.75
N CYS A 170 4.97 3.10 16.93
CA CYS A 170 4.18 2.56 15.83
C CYS A 170 2.75 3.07 15.92
N VAL A 171 2.20 3.56 14.81
CA VAL A 171 0.82 4.06 14.69
C VAL A 171 0.00 3.09 13.87
N THR A 172 -1.21 2.77 14.32
CA THR A 172 -2.13 1.88 13.60
C THR A 172 -3.58 2.30 13.79
N ALA A 173 -4.42 2.01 12.81
CA ALA A 173 -5.88 2.04 12.93
C ALA A 173 -6.49 0.63 12.94
N GLU A 174 -5.65 -0.44 12.96
CA GLU A 174 -6.10 -1.82 13.08
C GLU A 174 -6.65 -2.08 14.48
N GLN A 175 -7.93 -2.43 14.56
CA GLN A 175 -8.63 -2.67 15.82
C GLN A 175 -8.76 -4.17 16.13
N ASP A 176 -9.10 -4.98 15.14
CA ASP A 176 -9.46 -6.40 15.34
C ASP A 176 -8.30 -7.25 15.86
N ARG A 177 -7.06 -6.87 15.51
CA ARG A 177 -5.83 -7.57 15.90
C ARG A 177 -4.90 -6.71 16.74
N PHE A 178 -5.46 -5.69 17.38
CA PHE A 178 -4.68 -4.76 18.19
C PHE A 178 -3.89 -5.45 19.29
N ASP A 179 -4.45 -6.48 19.93
CA ASP A 179 -3.76 -7.24 20.99
C ASP A 179 -2.49 -7.94 20.47
N ILE A 180 -2.53 -8.51 19.24
CA ILE A 180 -1.36 -9.12 18.59
C ILE A 180 -0.31 -8.05 18.28
N LEU A 181 -0.75 -6.91 17.75
CA LEU A 181 0.15 -5.80 17.45
C LEU A 181 0.79 -5.26 18.73
N GLN A 182 0.05 -5.20 19.84
CA GLN A 182 0.57 -4.75 21.13
C GLN A 182 1.61 -5.72 21.70
N GLU A 183 1.34 -7.05 21.64
CA GLU A 183 2.31 -8.08 22.05
C GLU A 183 3.65 -7.95 21.30
N GLU A 184 3.60 -7.76 19.99
CA GLU A 184 4.79 -7.62 19.15
C GLU A 184 5.50 -6.27 19.37
N ALA A 185 4.76 -5.20 19.64
CA ALA A 185 5.30 -3.89 19.99
C ALA A 185 6.05 -3.93 21.31
N ASP A 186 5.45 -4.57 22.35
CA ASP A 186 6.07 -4.73 23.67
C ASP A 186 7.39 -5.53 23.56
N ALA A 187 7.41 -6.58 22.74
CA ALA A 187 8.62 -7.37 22.49
C ALA A 187 9.76 -6.55 21.84
N ARG A 188 9.45 -5.42 21.17
CA ARG A 188 10.39 -4.53 20.48
C ARG A 188 10.68 -3.24 21.28
N ASN A 189 10.11 -3.11 22.48
CA ASN A 189 10.11 -1.85 23.24
C ASN A 189 9.61 -0.67 22.38
N CYS A 190 8.58 -0.93 21.56
CA CYS A 190 7.93 0.01 20.66
C CYS A 190 6.63 0.50 21.33
N GLN A 191 6.41 1.80 21.33
CA GLN A 191 5.13 2.35 21.78
C GLN A 191 4.11 2.21 20.67
N LEU A 192 3.05 1.42 20.87
CA LEU A 192 1.93 1.32 19.94
C LEU A 192 0.88 2.39 20.23
N ILE A 193 0.44 3.12 19.21
CA ILE A 193 -0.58 4.17 19.31
C ILE A 193 -1.73 3.80 18.37
N TYR A 194 -2.94 3.71 18.91
CA TYR A 194 -4.16 3.55 18.12
C TYR A 194 -4.65 4.90 17.62
N ALA A 195 -4.67 5.07 16.30
CA ALA A 195 -5.25 6.23 15.63
C ALA A 195 -6.75 5.97 15.40
N ASP A 196 -7.60 6.51 16.28
CA ASP A 196 -9.04 6.26 16.23
C ASP A 196 -9.69 6.99 15.03
N PRO A 197 -10.26 6.26 14.07
CA PRO A 197 -10.94 6.86 12.90
C PRO A 197 -12.13 7.75 13.27
N LYS A 198 -12.75 7.53 14.43
CA LYS A 198 -13.88 8.34 14.92
C LYS A 198 -13.50 9.77 15.24
N THR A 199 -12.21 10.06 15.40
CA THR A 199 -11.72 11.43 15.61
C THR A 199 -11.75 12.28 14.34
N VAL A 200 -11.95 11.64 13.16
CA VAL A 200 -12.04 12.33 11.87
C VAL A 200 -13.52 12.57 11.52
N SER A 201 -13.89 13.82 11.36
CA SER A 201 -15.24 14.21 11.02
C SER A 201 -15.53 14.01 9.52
N ASP A 202 -16.82 14.01 9.15
CA ASP A 202 -17.22 13.91 7.74
C ASP A 202 -16.91 15.22 6.98
N GLU A 203 -16.87 16.36 7.68
CA GLU A 203 -16.44 17.65 7.12
C GLU A 203 -14.97 17.59 6.70
N GLU A 204 -14.11 17.05 7.55
CA GLU A 204 -12.69 16.88 7.25
C GLU A 204 -12.48 15.93 6.05
N LEU A 205 -13.29 14.88 5.92
CA LEU A 205 -13.22 14.01 4.74
C LEU A 205 -13.65 14.72 3.44
N ARG A 206 -14.65 15.60 3.51
CA ARG A 206 -15.11 16.36 2.34
C ARG A 206 -14.10 17.38 1.82
N GLY A 207 -13.09 17.72 2.63
CA GLY A 207 -11.97 18.56 2.19
C GLY A 207 -11.04 17.92 1.17
N PHE A 208 -11.09 16.59 1.01
CA PHE A 208 -10.28 15.89 0.00
C PHE A 208 -10.94 15.95 -1.38
N SER A 209 -10.16 16.26 -2.40
CA SER A 209 -10.58 16.21 -3.81
C SER A 209 -10.59 14.77 -4.37
N TRP A 210 -10.21 13.78 -3.57
CA TRP A 210 -10.12 12.38 -3.93
C TRP A 210 -10.56 11.49 -2.77
N PHE A 211 -10.90 10.24 -3.08
CA PHE A 211 -11.46 9.34 -2.10
C PHE A 211 -10.41 8.81 -1.11
N THR A 212 -10.68 8.99 0.18
CA THR A 212 -9.85 8.45 1.26
C THR A 212 -10.72 7.97 2.43
N PHE A 213 -10.14 7.20 3.33
CA PHE A 213 -10.80 6.64 4.51
C PHE A 213 -10.42 7.40 5.78
N LYS A 214 -11.32 7.42 6.76
CA LYS A 214 -11.06 8.01 8.09
C LYS A 214 -9.83 7.41 8.76
N GLU A 215 -9.62 6.09 8.59
CA GLU A 215 -8.46 5.36 9.09
C GLU A 215 -7.15 5.95 8.55
N ASN A 216 -7.09 6.21 7.25
CA ASN A 216 -5.89 6.76 6.62
C ASN A 216 -5.60 8.17 7.13
N VAL A 217 -6.64 9.00 7.26
CA VAL A 217 -6.52 10.39 7.76
C VAL A 217 -6.15 10.39 9.24
N ALA A 218 -6.77 9.56 10.08
CA ALA A 218 -6.46 9.44 11.50
C ALA A 218 -5.00 9.05 11.73
N ILE A 219 -4.48 8.06 10.97
CA ILE A 219 -3.06 7.66 11.01
C ILE A 219 -2.15 8.85 10.67
N ALA A 220 -2.43 9.55 9.57
CA ALA A 220 -1.59 10.65 9.12
C ALA A 220 -1.62 11.84 10.10
N LEU A 221 -2.78 12.15 10.70
CA LEU A 221 -2.92 13.14 11.75
C LEU A 221 -2.11 12.77 13.00
N THR A 222 -2.18 11.51 13.43
CA THR A 222 -1.40 11.03 14.58
C THR A 222 0.10 11.13 14.31
N VAL A 223 0.55 10.78 13.09
CA VAL A 223 1.97 10.94 12.70
C VAL A 223 2.38 12.42 12.71
N ALA A 224 1.52 13.32 12.21
CA ALA A 224 1.77 14.76 12.19
C ALA A 224 1.90 15.32 13.60
N GLU A 225 0.99 14.94 14.52
CA GLU A 225 1.01 15.34 15.93
C GLU A 225 2.30 14.89 16.63
N LEU A 226 2.76 13.65 16.38
CA LEU A 226 4.01 13.12 16.95
C LEU A 226 5.25 13.92 16.50
N VAL A 227 5.19 14.62 15.39
CA VAL A 227 6.27 15.44 14.85
C VAL A 227 6.06 16.93 15.19
N GLY A 228 4.95 17.26 15.85
CA GLY A 228 4.65 18.62 16.33
C GLY A 228 3.92 19.51 15.33
N VAL A 229 3.26 18.92 14.32
CA VAL A 229 2.40 19.64 13.37
C VAL A 229 0.97 19.63 13.93
N ASP A 230 0.36 20.80 14.03
CA ASP A 230 -1.03 20.92 14.47
C ASP A 230 -2.02 20.36 13.46
N ARG A 231 -3.23 20.01 13.95
CA ARG A 231 -4.24 19.30 13.17
C ARG A 231 -4.70 20.07 11.92
N GLU A 232 -4.98 21.35 12.05
CA GLU A 232 -5.51 22.17 10.96
C GLU A 232 -4.47 22.30 9.83
N THR A 233 -3.24 22.61 10.19
CA THR A 233 -2.10 22.68 9.28
C THR A 233 -1.83 21.33 8.61
N ALA A 234 -1.91 20.23 9.39
CA ALA A 234 -1.74 18.88 8.85
C ALA A 234 -2.83 18.52 7.83
N LEU A 235 -4.09 18.83 8.13
CA LEU A 235 -5.22 18.60 7.22
C LEU A 235 -5.05 19.38 5.91
N GLN A 236 -4.71 20.67 6.00
CA GLN A 236 -4.48 21.47 4.80
C GLN A 236 -3.36 20.86 3.93
N GLY A 237 -2.24 20.47 4.53
CA GLY A 237 -1.16 19.80 3.80
C GLY A 237 -1.56 18.45 3.20
N MET A 238 -2.51 17.73 3.80
CA MET A 238 -3.07 16.51 3.23
C MET A 238 -4.00 16.79 2.04
N TYR A 239 -4.82 17.84 2.10
CA TYR A 239 -5.70 18.26 1.00
C TYR A 239 -4.90 18.66 -0.24
N ASP A 240 -3.76 19.31 -0.03
CA ASP A 240 -2.85 19.74 -1.10
C ASP A 240 -2.00 18.58 -1.66
N ALA A 241 -2.00 17.41 -1.01
CA ALA A 241 -1.23 16.26 -1.46
C ALA A 241 -1.87 15.60 -2.68
N PRO A 242 -1.13 15.38 -3.78
CA PRO A 242 -1.67 14.69 -4.93
C PRO A 242 -2.05 13.25 -4.58
N PRO A 243 -3.18 12.73 -5.11
CA PRO A 243 -3.62 11.36 -4.87
C PRO A 243 -2.64 10.34 -5.48
N ASP A 244 -2.74 9.09 -5.04
CA ASP A 244 -2.04 7.99 -5.70
C ASP A 244 -2.67 7.74 -7.09
N PRO A 245 -1.87 7.49 -8.15
CA PRO A 245 -2.41 7.21 -9.48
C PRO A 245 -3.39 6.04 -9.56
N GLY A 246 -3.40 5.15 -8.56
CA GLY A 246 -4.34 4.02 -8.46
C GLY A 246 -5.48 4.26 -7.47
N VAL A 247 -5.73 5.49 -7.03
CA VAL A 247 -6.79 5.75 -6.04
C VAL A 247 -8.17 5.46 -6.63
N LEU A 248 -9.08 5.02 -5.76
CA LEU A 248 -10.48 4.82 -6.09
C LEU A 248 -11.09 6.09 -6.67
N SER A 249 -11.66 6.00 -7.89
CA SER A 249 -12.36 7.10 -8.57
C SER A 249 -13.76 6.69 -8.97
N VAL A 250 -14.66 7.66 -9.03
CA VAL A 250 -15.98 7.52 -9.67
C VAL A 250 -16.07 8.58 -10.75
N GLU A 251 -16.24 8.11 -11.98
CA GLU A 251 -16.34 8.94 -13.17
C GLU A 251 -17.77 8.86 -13.72
N ARG A 252 -18.23 9.94 -14.34
CA ARG A 252 -19.58 10.03 -14.91
C ARG A 252 -19.48 10.20 -16.42
N TYR A 253 -20.16 9.33 -17.14
CA TYR A 253 -20.17 9.32 -18.59
C TYR A 253 -21.59 9.40 -19.14
N ALA A 254 -21.72 10.00 -20.30
CA ALA A 254 -22.89 9.91 -21.14
C ALA A 254 -22.59 9.05 -22.36
N THR A 255 -23.44 8.08 -22.66
CA THR A 255 -23.31 7.30 -23.89
C THR A 255 -23.95 7.99 -25.07
N GLU A 256 -23.59 7.59 -26.31
CA GLU A 256 -24.17 8.19 -27.54
C GLU A 256 -25.71 8.04 -27.62
N ASP A 257 -26.24 6.96 -27.04
CA ASP A 257 -27.70 6.71 -26.94
C ASP A 257 -28.36 7.41 -25.73
N GLY A 258 -27.63 8.29 -25.04
CA GLY A 258 -28.15 9.16 -23.97
C GLY A 258 -28.29 8.48 -22.62
N LYS A 259 -27.68 7.30 -22.40
CA LYS A 259 -27.61 6.67 -21.07
C LYS A 259 -26.60 7.40 -20.19
N LYS A 260 -26.91 7.47 -18.90
CA LYS A 260 -25.98 7.97 -17.87
C LYS A 260 -25.27 6.81 -17.19
N LEU A 261 -23.96 6.89 -17.10
CA LEU A 261 -23.12 5.85 -16.51
C LEU A 261 -22.25 6.43 -15.40
N ARG A 262 -22.42 5.93 -14.17
CA ARG A 262 -21.46 6.14 -13.08
C ARG A 262 -20.51 4.96 -13.03
N PHE A 263 -19.26 5.22 -13.34
CA PHE A 263 -18.23 4.19 -13.36
C PHE A 263 -17.35 4.30 -12.10
N ALA A 264 -17.34 3.25 -11.28
CA ALA A 264 -16.46 3.15 -10.12
C ALA A 264 -15.26 2.23 -10.41
N ASN A 265 -14.07 2.81 -10.46
CA ASN A 265 -12.82 2.08 -10.61
C ASN A 265 -12.35 1.55 -9.24
N VAL A 266 -12.65 0.29 -8.95
CA VAL A 266 -12.28 -0.38 -7.68
C VAL A 266 -11.13 -1.39 -7.87
N PHE A 267 -10.46 -1.39 -9.01
CA PHE A 267 -9.35 -2.30 -9.32
C PHE A 267 -8.17 -2.23 -8.35
N ALA A 268 -8.03 -1.14 -7.61
CA ALA A 268 -6.99 -1.00 -6.57
C ALA A 268 -7.24 -1.91 -5.35
N ALA A 269 -8.49 -2.29 -5.10
CA ALA A 269 -8.84 -3.27 -4.07
C ALA A 269 -8.53 -4.68 -4.59
N ASN A 270 -7.58 -5.35 -3.97
CA ASN A 270 -7.10 -6.65 -4.44
C ASN A 270 -7.58 -7.83 -3.56
N ASP A 271 -8.49 -7.60 -2.64
CA ASP A 271 -9.07 -8.61 -1.77
C ASP A 271 -10.58 -8.38 -1.59
N PRO A 272 -11.33 -9.41 -1.21
CA PRO A 272 -12.79 -9.36 -1.06
C PRO A 272 -13.25 -8.27 -0.09
N GLU A 273 -12.66 -8.21 1.09
CA GLU A 273 -13.05 -7.29 2.16
C GLU A 273 -12.88 -5.83 1.76
N SER A 274 -11.69 -5.47 1.25
CA SER A 274 -11.45 -4.11 0.76
C SER A 274 -12.33 -3.74 -0.42
N THR A 275 -12.65 -4.70 -1.31
CA THR A 275 -13.55 -4.47 -2.44
C THR A 275 -14.95 -4.14 -1.95
N LEU A 276 -15.52 -4.93 -1.05
CA LEU A 276 -16.85 -4.70 -0.48
C LEU A 276 -16.90 -3.38 0.31
N MET A 277 -15.87 -3.11 1.13
CA MET A 277 -15.79 -1.88 1.91
C MET A 277 -15.81 -0.64 1.01
N ASN A 278 -15.00 -0.63 -0.06
CA ASN A 278 -14.97 0.47 -1.02
C ASN A 278 -16.32 0.70 -1.69
N ILE A 279 -16.96 -0.37 -2.16
CA ILE A 279 -18.25 -0.27 -2.86
C ILE A 279 -19.35 0.20 -1.91
N ASN A 280 -19.43 -0.35 -0.70
CA ASN A 280 -20.41 0.07 0.30
C ASN A 280 -20.24 1.55 0.66
N GLN A 281 -19.01 2.01 0.84
CA GLN A 281 -18.75 3.42 1.11
C GLN A 281 -19.16 4.33 -0.05
N LEU A 282 -18.96 3.91 -1.31
CA LEU A 282 -19.44 4.68 -2.47
C LEU A 282 -20.97 4.74 -2.53
N LEU A 283 -21.66 3.66 -2.15
CA LEU A 283 -23.12 3.63 -2.02
C LEU A 283 -23.59 4.57 -0.90
N ASP A 284 -22.97 4.52 0.27
CA ASP A 284 -23.32 5.37 1.43
C ASP A 284 -23.11 6.86 1.14
N LEU A 285 -22.10 7.20 0.34
CA LEU A 285 -21.84 8.57 -0.11
C LEU A 285 -22.74 9.01 -1.27
N GLY A 286 -23.54 8.11 -1.85
CA GLY A 286 -24.34 8.39 -3.03
C GLY A 286 -23.53 8.63 -4.31
N ALA A 287 -22.24 8.26 -4.33
CA ALA A 287 -21.38 8.38 -5.50
C ALA A 287 -21.79 7.39 -6.61
N ILE A 288 -22.28 6.23 -6.20
CA ILE A 288 -22.93 5.22 -7.05
C ILE A 288 -24.26 4.82 -6.42
N HIS A 289 -25.15 4.24 -7.19
CA HIS A 289 -26.46 3.80 -6.72
C HIS A 289 -26.83 2.41 -7.24
N ARG A 290 -27.81 1.77 -6.62
CA ARG A 290 -28.39 0.53 -7.11
C ARG A 290 -29.44 0.79 -8.19
N PRO A 291 -29.62 -0.09 -9.17
CA PRO A 291 -28.95 -1.39 -9.30
C PRO A 291 -27.48 -1.25 -9.73
N LEU A 292 -26.63 -2.14 -9.22
CA LEU A 292 -25.22 -2.22 -9.61
C LEU A 292 -25.03 -3.14 -10.80
N ASN A 293 -24.11 -2.78 -11.67
CA ASN A 293 -23.51 -3.68 -12.64
C ASN A 293 -22.04 -3.87 -12.28
N VAL A 294 -21.53 -5.09 -12.36
CA VAL A 294 -20.17 -5.41 -11.90
C VAL A 294 -19.33 -5.94 -13.06
N VAL A 295 -18.11 -5.43 -13.22
CA VAL A 295 -17.10 -6.00 -14.14
C VAL A 295 -16.04 -6.69 -13.32
N ILE A 296 -15.79 -7.98 -13.56
CA ILE A 296 -14.68 -8.75 -13.00
C ILE A 296 -13.60 -8.91 -14.06
N ASN A 297 -12.42 -8.32 -13.86
CA ASN A 297 -11.29 -8.54 -14.77
C ASN A 297 -10.40 -9.68 -14.27
N CYS A 298 -10.31 -10.74 -15.05
CA CYS A 298 -9.58 -11.96 -14.75
C CYS A 298 -8.16 -11.94 -15.34
N ARG A 299 -7.21 -12.56 -14.61
CA ARG A 299 -5.82 -12.74 -15.06
C ARG A 299 -5.32 -14.17 -14.84
N PRO A 300 -4.47 -14.71 -15.75
CA PRO A 300 -3.98 -16.08 -15.65
C PRO A 300 -3.00 -16.31 -14.48
N ASP A 301 -2.33 -15.25 -14.01
CA ASP A 301 -1.41 -15.30 -12.88
C ASP A 301 -2.10 -15.01 -11.52
N ARG A 302 -3.44 -14.82 -11.50
CA ARG A 302 -4.25 -14.46 -10.33
C ARG A 302 -5.56 -15.26 -10.26
N VAL A 303 -5.51 -16.55 -10.59
CA VAL A 303 -6.70 -17.41 -10.67
C VAL A 303 -7.48 -17.47 -9.35
N GLU A 304 -6.80 -17.53 -8.22
CA GLU A 304 -7.41 -17.50 -6.88
C GLU A 304 -8.21 -16.20 -6.67
N ARG A 305 -7.62 -15.06 -6.94
CA ARG A 305 -8.29 -13.76 -6.86
C ARG A 305 -9.50 -13.67 -7.79
N ASN A 306 -9.39 -14.20 -9.02
CA ASN A 306 -10.53 -14.24 -9.92
C ASN A 306 -11.72 -14.97 -9.28
N GLY A 307 -11.46 -16.09 -8.60
CA GLY A 307 -12.48 -16.85 -7.84
C GLY A 307 -13.06 -16.05 -6.69
N GLN A 308 -12.22 -15.45 -5.86
CA GLN A 308 -12.63 -14.60 -4.74
C GLN A 308 -13.56 -13.45 -5.17
N MET A 309 -13.31 -12.83 -6.33
CA MET A 309 -14.20 -11.79 -6.87
C MET A 309 -15.55 -12.37 -7.33
N GLY A 310 -15.59 -13.61 -7.78
CA GLY A 310 -16.85 -14.32 -8.06
C GLY A 310 -17.65 -14.65 -6.81
N GLU A 311 -16.99 -15.01 -5.73
CA GLU A 311 -17.61 -15.39 -4.45
C GLU A 311 -18.35 -14.23 -3.78
N ILE A 312 -17.90 -12.96 -3.93
CA ILE A 312 -18.52 -11.79 -3.30
C ILE A 312 -19.72 -11.22 -4.09
N ILE A 313 -20.08 -11.79 -5.23
CA ILE A 313 -21.20 -11.32 -6.05
C ILE A 313 -22.53 -11.27 -5.28
N PRO A 314 -22.88 -12.23 -4.43
CA PRO A 314 -24.10 -12.14 -3.61
C PRO A 314 -24.14 -10.91 -2.68
N ASP A 315 -23.02 -10.52 -2.11
CA ASP A 315 -22.93 -9.36 -1.21
C ASP A 315 -23.17 -8.04 -1.96
N LEU A 316 -22.82 -8.01 -3.24
CA LEU A 316 -23.03 -6.85 -4.12
C LEU A 316 -24.45 -6.80 -4.70
N ASP A 317 -25.11 -7.97 -4.88
CA ASP A 317 -26.42 -8.14 -5.51
C ASP A 317 -26.56 -7.32 -6.81
N PRO A 318 -25.73 -7.58 -7.83
CA PRO A 318 -25.73 -6.82 -9.07
C PRO A 318 -26.87 -7.26 -10.00
N GLU A 319 -27.31 -6.33 -10.88
CA GLU A 319 -28.24 -6.65 -11.97
C GLU A 319 -27.55 -7.52 -13.03
N GLN A 320 -26.31 -7.15 -13.41
CA GLN A 320 -25.46 -7.90 -14.36
C GLN A 320 -24.03 -8.03 -13.84
N VAL A 321 -23.39 -9.13 -14.21
CA VAL A 321 -21.96 -9.38 -13.95
C VAL A 321 -21.26 -9.61 -15.29
N PHE A 322 -20.37 -8.73 -15.67
CA PHE A 322 -19.53 -8.88 -16.85
C PHE A 322 -18.17 -9.47 -16.46
N VAL A 323 -17.77 -10.53 -17.09
CA VAL A 323 -16.46 -11.12 -16.84
C VAL A 323 -15.57 -10.89 -18.07
N ILE A 324 -14.45 -10.21 -17.85
CA ILE A 324 -13.45 -9.86 -18.85
C ILE A 324 -12.10 -10.49 -18.51
N GLY A 325 -11.22 -10.58 -19.50
CA GLY A 325 -9.91 -11.18 -19.34
C GLY A 325 -9.93 -12.71 -19.33
N HIS A 326 -8.81 -13.34 -18.97
CA HIS A 326 -8.65 -14.79 -19.05
C HIS A 326 -7.89 -15.32 -17.81
N PRO A 327 -8.30 -16.46 -17.21
CA PRO A 327 -9.46 -17.32 -17.58
C PRO A 327 -10.76 -16.85 -16.90
N ALA A 328 -11.74 -16.41 -17.67
CA ALA A 328 -13.06 -16.01 -17.17
C ALA A 328 -13.75 -17.11 -16.34
N LYS A 329 -13.55 -18.37 -16.72
CA LYS A 329 -14.13 -19.54 -16.05
C LYS A 329 -13.82 -19.57 -14.54
N SER A 330 -12.66 -19.10 -14.10
CA SER A 330 -12.30 -19.10 -12.68
C SER A 330 -13.18 -18.19 -11.83
N ALA A 331 -13.64 -17.06 -12.36
CA ALA A 331 -14.61 -16.21 -11.70
C ALA A 331 -16.03 -16.73 -11.83
N ILE A 332 -16.44 -17.14 -13.05
CA ILE A 332 -17.82 -17.63 -13.32
C ILE A 332 -18.16 -18.87 -12.49
N ASP A 333 -17.24 -19.82 -12.38
CA ASP A 333 -17.47 -21.05 -11.59
C ASP A 333 -17.62 -20.74 -10.09
N ALA A 334 -16.98 -19.68 -9.60
CA ALA A 334 -17.07 -19.23 -8.21
C ALA A 334 -18.33 -18.41 -7.90
N ILE A 335 -18.98 -17.83 -8.93
CA ILE A 335 -20.26 -17.15 -8.74
C ILE A 335 -21.31 -18.18 -8.30
N PRO A 336 -22.02 -17.97 -7.18
CA PRO A 336 -23.12 -18.84 -6.73
C PRO A 336 -24.17 -19.06 -7.80
N ALA A 337 -24.80 -20.25 -7.82
CA ALA A 337 -25.66 -20.70 -8.90
C ALA A 337 -26.86 -19.75 -9.15
N GLU A 338 -27.37 -19.10 -8.11
CA GLU A 338 -28.48 -18.13 -8.15
C GLU A 338 -28.14 -16.81 -8.88
N TYR A 339 -26.83 -16.47 -8.98
CA TYR A 339 -26.36 -15.27 -9.69
C TYR A 339 -25.73 -15.60 -11.04
N ARG A 340 -25.48 -16.87 -11.33
CA ARG A 340 -24.72 -17.28 -12.53
C ARG A 340 -25.42 -16.92 -13.83
N ASP A 341 -26.74 -16.90 -13.85
CA ASP A 341 -27.53 -16.48 -15.02
C ASP A 341 -27.42 -14.98 -15.34
N ARG A 342 -26.92 -14.18 -14.38
CA ARG A 342 -26.62 -12.74 -14.57
C ARG A 342 -25.21 -12.51 -15.11
N ALA A 343 -24.38 -13.57 -15.22
CA ALA A 343 -22.99 -13.45 -15.65
C ALA A 343 -22.88 -13.56 -17.17
N VAL A 344 -22.20 -12.58 -17.77
CA VAL A 344 -21.90 -12.52 -19.21
C VAL A 344 -20.37 -12.59 -19.37
N ASP A 345 -19.89 -13.61 -20.07
CA ASP A 345 -18.47 -13.71 -20.47
C ASP A 345 -18.23 -12.85 -21.70
N LEU A 346 -17.63 -11.69 -21.51
CA LEU A 346 -17.29 -10.74 -22.57
C LEU A 346 -15.94 -11.09 -23.23
N GLY A 347 -15.25 -12.13 -22.77
CA GLY A 347 -14.03 -12.64 -23.39
C GLY A 347 -12.75 -11.91 -22.97
N GLY A 348 -11.66 -12.28 -23.62
CA GLY A 348 -10.29 -11.81 -23.30
C GLY A 348 -9.60 -11.16 -24.49
N ASP A 349 -8.27 -11.10 -24.47
CA ASP A 349 -7.34 -10.31 -25.31
C ASP A 349 -7.49 -10.44 -26.84
N ARG A 350 -8.34 -11.32 -27.33
CA ARG A 350 -8.55 -11.55 -28.78
C ARG A 350 -9.84 -10.97 -29.32
N ARG A 351 -10.64 -10.35 -28.46
CA ARG A 351 -11.90 -9.75 -28.85
C ARG A 351 -11.67 -8.34 -29.37
N ASP A 352 -12.42 -7.95 -30.40
CA ASP A 352 -12.42 -6.58 -30.89
C ASP A 352 -12.90 -5.63 -29.80
N PRO A 353 -12.15 -4.56 -29.47
CA PRO A 353 -12.50 -3.64 -28.40
C PRO A 353 -13.81 -2.91 -28.62
N GLU A 354 -14.16 -2.53 -29.86
CA GLU A 354 -15.42 -1.84 -30.18
C GLU A 354 -16.62 -2.78 -29.98
N GLU A 355 -16.50 -4.05 -30.40
CA GLU A 355 -17.55 -5.06 -30.16
C GLU A 355 -17.75 -5.32 -28.66
N PHE A 356 -16.66 -5.39 -27.92
CA PHE A 356 -16.67 -5.58 -26.48
C PHE A 356 -17.42 -4.45 -25.75
N MET A 357 -17.08 -3.19 -26.07
CA MET A 357 -17.72 -2.02 -25.46
C MET A 357 -19.17 -1.90 -25.87
N ALA A 358 -19.51 -2.14 -27.14
CA ALA A 358 -20.89 -2.09 -27.63
C ALA A 358 -21.78 -3.12 -26.89
N GLU A 359 -21.26 -4.34 -26.66
CA GLU A 359 -22.00 -5.36 -25.90
C GLU A 359 -22.17 -4.98 -24.43
N LEU A 360 -21.11 -4.51 -23.77
CA LEU A 360 -21.17 -4.06 -22.39
C LEU A 360 -22.18 -2.93 -22.21
N LEU A 361 -22.06 -1.86 -23.01
CA LEU A 361 -22.96 -0.70 -22.94
C LEU A 361 -24.39 -1.06 -23.36
N GLY A 362 -24.57 -2.05 -24.26
CA GLY A 362 -25.88 -2.55 -24.69
C GLY A 362 -26.69 -3.19 -23.56
N HIS A 363 -26.03 -3.80 -22.59
CA HIS A 363 -26.66 -4.39 -21.40
C HIS A 363 -27.03 -3.38 -20.31
N LEU A 364 -26.43 -2.18 -20.32
CA LEU A 364 -26.68 -1.16 -19.29
C LEU A 364 -28.01 -0.45 -19.50
N GLY A 365 -28.71 -0.17 -18.41
CA GLY A 365 -29.91 0.64 -18.38
C GLY A 365 -29.65 2.12 -18.64
N PRO A 366 -30.74 2.95 -18.66
CA PRO A 366 -30.63 4.38 -18.97
C PRO A 366 -29.89 5.20 -17.92
N ASP A 367 -29.82 4.75 -16.67
CA ASP A 367 -29.02 5.31 -15.58
C ASP A 367 -28.44 4.17 -14.75
N SER A 368 -27.15 3.92 -14.91
CA SER A 368 -26.48 2.73 -14.39
C SER A 368 -25.22 3.06 -13.61
N SER A 369 -24.97 2.28 -12.55
CA SER A 369 -23.69 2.23 -11.87
C SER A 369 -22.93 0.98 -12.30
N LEU A 370 -21.71 1.15 -12.83
CA LEU A 370 -20.81 0.09 -13.24
C LEU A 370 -19.59 0.09 -12.32
N VAL A 371 -19.36 -1.02 -11.64
CA VAL A 371 -18.25 -1.17 -10.67
C VAL A 371 -17.24 -2.17 -11.21
N ALA A 372 -15.99 -1.75 -11.40
CA ALA A 372 -14.91 -2.59 -11.88
C ALA A 372 -14.06 -3.13 -10.74
N ILE A 373 -13.98 -4.46 -10.62
CA ILE A 373 -13.27 -5.18 -9.54
C ILE A 373 -12.27 -6.20 -10.10
N GLY A 374 -11.38 -6.69 -9.24
CA GLY A 374 -10.38 -7.69 -9.61
C GLY A 374 -9.04 -7.04 -9.96
N ASN A 375 -8.55 -7.22 -11.16
CA ASN A 375 -7.24 -6.73 -11.58
C ASN A 375 -7.37 -5.61 -12.62
N ILE A 376 -6.52 -4.58 -12.54
CA ILE A 376 -6.52 -3.50 -13.54
C ILE A 376 -5.86 -3.91 -14.86
N HIS A 377 -4.76 -4.69 -14.80
CA HIS A 377 -3.96 -5.01 -15.99
C HIS A 377 -4.65 -5.91 -17.02
N GLY A 378 -4.29 -5.72 -18.28
CA GLY A 378 -4.87 -6.43 -19.41
C GLY A 378 -6.19 -5.82 -19.87
N GLN A 379 -7.28 -6.60 -19.90
CA GLN A 379 -8.59 -6.10 -20.33
C GLN A 379 -9.17 -4.98 -19.47
N GLY A 380 -8.74 -4.87 -18.20
CA GLY A 380 -9.13 -3.75 -17.34
C GLY A 380 -8.57 -2.41 -17.82
N GLU A 381 -7.34 -2.37 -18.31
CA GLU A 381 -6.73 -1.15 -18.87
C GLU A 381 -7.46 -0.73 -20.15
N LEU A 382 -7.78 -1.68 -21.04
CA LEU A 382 -8.56 -1.41 -22.26
C LEU A 382 -9.98 -0.91 -21.94
N LEU A 383 -10.63 -1.47 -20.90
CA LEU A 383 -11.93 -0.97 -20.44
C LEU A 383 -11.83 0.50 -20.01
N LEU A 384 -10.79 0.87 -19.24
CA LEU A 384 -10.58 2.25 -18.81
C LEU A 384 -10.32 3.20 -19.97
N GLU A 385 -9.49 2.79 -20.94
CA GLU A 385 -9.20 3.55 -22.16
C GLU A 385 -10.48 3.87 -22.95
N HIS A 386 -11.31 2.85 -23.17
CA HIS A 386 -12.57 3.05 -23.92
C HIS A 386 -13.63 3.83 -23.15
N LEU A 387 -13.72 3.67 -21.83
CA LEU A 387 -14.64 4.49 -21.04
C LEU A 387 -14.20 5.97 -21.06
N ALA A 388 -12.90 6.25 -21.05
CA ALA A 388 -12.37 7.60 -21.14
C ALA A 388 -12.64 8.29 -22.50
N GLU A 389 -13.01 7.55 -23.55
CA GLU A 389 -13.44 8.09 -24.83
C GLU A 389 -14.90 8.57 -24.83
N LEU A 390 -15.70 8.12 -23.81
CA LEU A 390 -17.09 8.56 -23.68
C LEU A 390 -17.17 10.02 -23.22
N PRO A 391 -18.17 10.78 -23.68
CA PRO A 391 -18.41 12.12 -23.16
C PRO A 391 -18.63 12.13 -21.65
N ALA A 392 -18.06 13.11 -20.94
CA ALA A 392 -18.36 13.33 -19.54
C ALA A 392 -19.81 13.76 -19.35
N ASP A 393 -20.50 13.24 -18.34
CA ASP A 393 -21.84 13.73 -17.95
C ASP A 393 -21.70 14.88 -16.95
N ASP A 394 -21.72 16.12 -17.46
CA ASP A 394 -21.66 17.35 -16.67
C ASP A 394 -23.02 17.76 -16.07
N SER A 395 -24.05 16.92 -16.13
CA SER A 395 -25.36 17.24 -15.58
C SER A 395 -25.32 17.32 -14.06
N ALA A 396 -25.33 18.53 -13.53
CA ALA A 396 -25.01 18.94 -12.16
C ALA A 396 -26.09 18.56 -11.09
N GLU A 397 -26.90 17.53 -11.29
CA GLU A 397 -28.03 17.27 -10.37
C GLU A 397 -27.66 16.46 -9.11
N ASP A 398 -26.44 15.89 -9.00
CA ASP A 398 -26.05 15.06 -7.85
C ASP A 398 -24.59 15.24 -7.37
N ALA A 399 -24.01 16.41 -7.52
CA ALA A 399 -22.79 16.71 -6.75
C ALA A 399 -23.20 16.81 -5.27
N PRO A 400 -22.52 16.13 -4.31
CA PRO A 400 -22.71 16.43 -2.90
C PRO A 400 -22.54 17.94 -2.74
N ALA A 401 -23.52 18.63 -2.17
CA ALA A 401 -23.58 20.09 -2.08
C ALA A 401 -22.23 20.59 -1.53
N ALA A 402 -21.50 21.31 -2.36
CA ALA A 402 -20.36 22.10 -1.88
C ALA A 402 -20.86 23.00 -0.75
N PRO A 403 -20.17 23.12 0.39
CA PRO A 403 -20.58 24.05 1.42
C PRO A 403 -20.71 25.43 0.80
N ALA A 404 -21.81 26.12 1.09
CA ALA A 404 -22.07 27.46 0.61
C ALA A 404 -20.85 28.34 0.89
N ALA A 405 -20.17 28.78 -0.16
CA ALA A 405 -19.08 29.72 -0.07
C ALA A 405 -19.65 31.00 0.55
N THR A 406 -19.13 31.37 1.71
CA THR A 406 -19.24 32.73 2.23
C THR A 406 -18.61 33.64 1.19
N GLU A 407 -19.39 34.66 0.76
CA GLU A 407 -19.01 35.68 -0.19
C GLU A 407 -17.66 36.30 0.20
N ALA A 408 -16.59 35.92 -0.47
CA ALA A 408 -15.37 36.72 -0.63
C ALA A 408 -14.55 36.15 -1.78
N ASP A 409 -14.48 36.98 -2.82
CA ASP A 409 -13.56 36.93 -3.96
C ASP A 409 -14.02 36.11 -5.18
N GLU A 410 -14.78 36.82 -6.05
CA GLU A 410 -15.10 36.40 -7.41
C GLU A 410 -13.82 36.41 -8.27
N ARG A 411 -13.18 35.26 -8.39
CA ARG A 411 -12.43 34.90 -9.59
C ARG A 411 -12.99 33.59 -10.13
N PRO A 412 -13.35 33.50 -11.42
CA PRO A 412 -13.79 32.24 -12.00
C PRO A 412 -12.61 31.27 -11.92
N VAL A 413 -12.72 30.26 -11.06
CA VAL A 413 -11.85 29.09 -11.12
C VAL A 413 -12.34 28.31 -12.35
N GLU A 414 -11.61 28.44 -13.46
CA GLU A 414 -11.73 27.48 -14.55
C GLU A 414 -11.45 26.10 -13.95
N TYR A 415 -12.48 25.27 -13.95
CA TYR A 415 -12.37 23.85 -13.62
C TYR A 415 -11.54 23.21 -14.73
N VAL A 416 -10.23 23.26 -14.57
CA VAL A 416 -9.33 22.51 -15.42
C VAL A 416 -9.45 21.07 -14.96
N ASP A 417 -9.93 20.21 -15.85
CA ASP A 417 -10.00 18.77 -15.69
C ASP A 417 -8.64 18.22 -15.22
N THR A 418 -8.51 18.01 -13.90
CA THR A 418 -7.24 17.66 -13.25
C THR A 418 -6.76 16.28 -13.67
N ILE A 419 -7.61 15.48 -14.29
CA ILE A 419 -7.27 14.15 -14.81
C ILE A 419 -6.43 14.24 -16.08
N GLN A 420 -6.64 15.27 -16.92
CA GLN A 420 -5.83 15.45 -18.15
C GLN A 420 -4.42 16.01 -17.89
N LEU A 421 -4.16 16.63 -16.74
CA LEU A 421 -2.85 17.21 -16.41
C LEU A 421 -1.86 16.22 -15.79
N TYR A 422 -2.32 15.09 -15.24
CA TYR A 422 -1.48 14.12 -14.52
C TYR A 422 -1.46 12.71 -15.07
N ALA A 423 -2.29 12.38 -16.07
CA ALA A 423 -2.04 11.21 -16.90
C ALA A 423 -0.88 11.59 -17.86
N PRO A 424 0.36 11.09 -17.67
CA PRO A 424 1.30 11.14 -18.76
C PRO A 424 0.60 10.40 -19.90
N ARG A 425 0.45 11.05 -21.05
CA ARG A 425 0.10 10.33 -22.29
C ARG A 425 1.16 9.25 -22.42
N LEU A 426 0.85 8.05 -21.92
CA LEU A 426 1.60 6.86 -22.25
C LEU A 426 1.44 6.74 -23.75
N ASP A 427 2.52 6.97 -24.48
CA ASP A 427 2.57 6.69 -25.91
C ASP A 427 2.16 5.22 -26.06
N PRO A 428 0.99 4.90 -26.66
CA PRO A 428 0.52 3.52 -26.79
C PRO A 428 1.46 2.66 -27.63
N TYR A 429 2.53 3.26 -28.19
CA TYR A 429 3.55 2.61 -29.01
C TYR A 429 4.93 2.50 -28.35
N GLN A 430 5.11 2.83 -27.09
CA GLN A 430 6.30 2.39 -26.37
C GLN A 430 6.21 0.86 -26.12
N ARG A 431 6.48 0.12 -27.18
CA ARG A 431 6.72 -1.32 -27.14
C ARG A 431 7.78 -1.59 -26.07
N TYR A 432 7.47 -2.48 -25.17
CA TYR A 432 8.47 -3.09 -24.31
C TYR A 432 9.65 -3.55 -25.17
N PRO A 433 10.91 -3.34 -24.76
CA PRO A 433 12.06 -3.80 -25.54
C PRO A 433 11.90 -5.29 -25.84
N GLU A 434 12.12 -5.68 -27.08
CA GLU A 434 12.02 -7.07 -27.62
C GLU A 434 12.76 -8.13 -26.77
N ALA A 435 13.61 -7.74 -25.84
CA ALA A 435 14.30 -8.61 -24.89
C ALA A 435 13.37 -9.31 -23.88
N TYR A 436 12.09 -8.90 -23.72
CA TYR A 436 11.15 -9.54 -22.81
C TYR A 436 10.39 -10.69 -23.46
N GLU A 437 10.09 -10.61 -24.75
CA GLU A 437 9.39 -11.67 -25.48
C GLU A 437 10.27 -12.92 -25.70
N SER A 438 11.60 -12.75 -25.85
CA SER A 438 12.50 -13.88 -26.11
C SER A 438 12.76 -14.80 -24.91
N ARG A 439 12.53 -14.34 -23.68
CA ARG A 439 12.75 -15.17 -22.48
C ARG A 439 11.55 -16.04 -22.10
N TYR A 440 10.34 -15.67 -22.48
CA TYR A 440 9.15 -16.47 -22.21
C TYR A 440 8.82 -17.43 -23.36
N ALA A 441 9.20 -17.12 -24.60
CA ALA A 441 9.03 -18.01 -25.73
C ALA A 441 9.94 -19.26 -25.67
N SER A 442 11.08 -19.20 -24.97
CA SER A 442 12.01 -20.33 -24.87
C SER A 442 11.66 -21.37 -23.79
N GLN A 443 10.68 -21.08 -22.91
CA GLN A 443 10.21 -22.05 -21.89
C GLN A 443 8.97 -22.84 -22.31
N ALA A 444 8.35 -22.52 -23.45
CA ALA A 444 7.12 -23.19 -23.90
C ALA A 444 7.36 -24.41 -24.81
N HIS A 445 8.62 -24.82 -25.07
CA HIS A 445 8.94 -25.97 -25.88
C HIS A 445 9.83 -26.97 -25.09
N VAL A 446 9.20 -27.74 -24.19
CA VAL A 446 9.72 -29.03 -23.74
C VAL A 446 8.95 -30.11 -24.51
N PRO A 447 9.57 -30.88 -25.45
CA PRO A 447 8.90 -31.96 -26.12
C PRO A 447 8.61 -33.08 -25.12
N HIS A 448 7.35 -33.46 -24.96
CA HIS A 448 6.97 -34.71 -24.33
C HIS A 448 7.58 -35.90 -25.08
N GLN A 449 8.67 -36.45 -24.56
CA GLN A 449 9.10 -37.79 -24.90
C GLN A 449 8.16 -38.79 -24.21
N ARG A 450 7.39 -39.50 -25.02
CA ARG A 450 6.70 -40.73 -24.61
C ARG A 450 7.74 -41.74 -24.19
N THR A 451 7.81 -42.11 -22.93
CA THR A 451 8.44 -43.33 -22.47
C THR A 451 7.37 -44.35 -22.13
N SER A 452 7.56 -45.51 -22.76
CA SER A 452 6.77 -46.74 -22.68
C SER A 452 6.63 -47.24 -21.24
N GLU A 453 5.45 -47.77 -20.98
CA GLU A 453 5.04 -48.55 -19.80
C GLU A 453 6.02 -49.67 -19.43
N GLN A 454 6.46 -49.70 -18.17
CA GLN A 454 6.82 -50.93 -17.47
C GLN A 454 6.16 -50.98 -16.11
N PRO A 455 5.66 -52.15 -15.67
CA PRO A 455 4.83 -52.30 -14.48
C PRO A 455 5.67 -52.32 -13.21
N HIS A 456 5.24 -51.55 -12.20
CA HIS A 456 5.82 -51.59 -10.86
C HIS A 456 5.35 -52.82 -10.06
N PRO A 457 6.24 -53.49 -9.28
CA PRO A 457 5.86 -54.51 -8.33
C PRO A 457 5.26 -53.88 -7.06
N ARG A 458 4.22 -54.58 -6.54
CA ARG A 458 3.56 -54.30 -5.27
C ARG A 458 4.56 -54.37 -4.11
N GLN A 459 4.72 -53.30 -3.35
CA GLN A 459 5.37 -53.31 -2.03
C GLN A 459 4.32 -53.45 -0.91
N THR A 460 4.55 -54.45 -0.11
CA THR A 460 3.84 -54.83 1.12
C THR A 460 4.00 -53.76 2.22
N GLN A 461 2.93 -53.61 3.01
CA GLN A 461 2.89 -52.84 4.24
C GLN A 461 3.94 -53.32 5.23
N GLY A 462 4.87 -52.39 5.63
CA GLY A 462 5.81 -52.55 6.73
C GLY A 462 5.50 -51.50 7.80
N SER A 463 5.28 -52.01 9.01
CA SER A 463 5.02 -51.30 10.26
C SER A 463 6.07 -50.22 10.56
N ARG A 464 5.61 -49.01 10.89
CA ARG A 464 6.48 -47.93 11.40
C ARG A 464 6.70 -48.13 12.90
N GLU A 465 7.96 -48.29 13.29
CA GLU A 465 8.40 -48.14 14.67
C GLU A 465 8.53 -46.62 15.01
N PRO A 466 8.23 -46.22 16.27
CA PRO A 466 8.36 -44.83 16.69
C PRO A 466 9.81 -44.46 16.98
N TRP A 467 10.20 -43.24 16.60
CA TRP A 467 11.51 -42.62 16.84
C TRP A 467 11.78 -42.43 18.34
N PRO A 468 13.00 -42.64 18.84
CA PRO A 468 13.33 -42.41 20.25
C PRO A 468 13.35 -40.92 20.58
N ALA A 469 12.85 -40.57 21.77
CA ALA A 469 12.84 -39.22 22.32
C ALA A 469 14.26 -38.68 22.53
N VAL A 470 14.53 -37.49 22.03
CA VAL A 470 15.80 -36.75 22.26
C VAL A 470 15.75 -36.19 23.68
N ALA A 471 16.78 -36.51 24.48
CA ALA A 471 16.96 -35.96 25.82
C ALA A 471 17.31 -34.45 25.78
N PRO A 472 16.89 -33.64 26.75
CA PRO A 472 17.19 -32.21 26.77
C PRO A 472 18.70 -31.96 27.06
N ALA A 473 19.25 -31.00 26.31
CA ALA A 473 20.64 -30.56 26.46
C ALA A 473 20.90 -29.88 27.84
N PRO A 474 22.10 -30.01 28.43
CA PRO A 474 22.41 -29.40 29.72
C PRO A 474 22.48 -27.87 29.63
N ARG A 475 21.91 -27.20 30.63
CA ARG A 475 21.92 -25.73 30.79
C ARG A 475 23.35 -25.23 31.01
N SER A 476 23.74 -24.27 30.18
CA SER A 476 24.97 -23.49 30.38
C SER A 476 24.84 -22.59 31.64
N PRO A 477 25.94 -22.37 32.42
CA PRO A 477 25.88 -21.49 33.58
C PRO A 477 25.75 -20.01 33.17
N GLN A 478 24.85 -19.30 33.87
CA GLN A 478 24.68 -17.84 33.75
C GLN A 478 25.96 -17.13 34.26
N PRO A 479 26.43 -16.08 33.60
CA PRO A 479 27.41 -15.19 34.19
C PRO A 479 26.74 -14.27 35.21
N ARG A 480 27.28 -14.24 36.43
CA ARG A 480 26.90 -13.33 37.51
C ARG A 480 27.21 -11.88 37.11
N GLY A 481 26.32 -11.00 37.52
CA GLY A 481 26.23 -9.61 37.18
C GLY A 481 27.47 -8.76 37.51
N LEU A 482 27.57 -7.73 36.73
CA LEU A 482 28.32 -6.50 37.02
C LEU A 482 27.71 -5.42 36.13
N PHE A 483 26.70 -4.70 36.68
CA PHE A 483 26.42 -3.31 36.36
C PHE A 483 25.27 -2.84 37.25
N GLU A 484 25.64 -2.24 38.41
CA GLU A 484 24.78 -1.35 39.14
C GLU A 484 24.69 -0.01 38.41
N PRO A 485 23.51 0.62 38.29
CA PRO A 485 23.38 1.93 37.71
C PRO A 485 23.95 2.97 38.67
N ARG A 486 24.94 3.74 38.26
CA ARG A 486 25.44 4.91 38.95
C ARG A 486 24.41 6.03 38.87
N VAL A 487 23.83 6.39 40.02
CA VAL A 487 23.06 7.62 40.20
C VAL A 487 24.03 8.82 40.15
N PRO A 488 23.76 9.84 39.31
CA PRO A 488 24.57 11.07 39.31
C PRO A 488 24.40 11.84 40.63
N PRO A 489 25.46 12.51 41.16
CA PRO A 489 25.37 13.29 42.38
C PRO A 489 24.51 14.53 42.19
N ALA A 490 23.72 14.85 43.24
CA ALA A 490 22.92 16.07 43.36
C ALA A 490 23.80 17.32 43.32
N PRO A 491 23.31 18.45 42.72
CA PRO A 491 24.03 19.71 42.74
C PRO A 491 24.11 20.28 44.16
N PRO A 492 25.19 21.04 44.52
CA PRO A 492 25.34 21.63 45.84
C PRO A 492 24.29 22.67 46.12
N ALA A 493 23.81 22.70 47.36
CA ALA A 493 22.89 23.69 47.88
C ALA A 493 23.52 25.08 47.90
N ASP A 494 22.82 26.08 47.43
CA ASP A 494 23.20 27.50 47.46
C ASP A 494 22.88 28.07 48.84
N ASP A 495 23.93 28.32 49.62
CA ASP A 495 23.90 28.97 50.94
C ASP A 495 23.99 30.49 50.75
N SER A 496 22.86 31.13 50.43
CA SER A 496 22.80 32.60 50.53
C SER A 496 21.38 33.08 50.74
N GLN A 497 20.89 32.97 52.00
CA GLN A 497 19.89 33.90 52.55
C GLN A 497 19.90 33.84 54.08
N GLN A 498 20.77 34.69 54.66
CA GLN A 498 20.56 35.21 55.99
C GLN A 498 20.34 36.70 55.87
N GLY A 499 19.21 37.13 56.46
CA GLY A 499 19.12 38.46 57.10
C GLY A 499 18.19 39.45 56.42
N GLN A 500 17.01 39.59 56.80
CA GLN A 500 16.51 40.72 57.65
C GLN A 500 14.99 40.85 57.54
N ASN A 501 14.36 40.67 58.61
CA ASN A 501 13.03 41.22 59.01
C ASN A 501 13.31 42.42 59.99
N PRO A 502 12.38 43.32 60.39
CA PRO A 502 11.03 43.64 59.92
C PRO A 502 10.79 45.18 59.91
N GLY A 503 9.62 45.63 59.53
CA GLY A 503 9.12 46.93 59.90
C GLY A 503 8.08 47.58 59.03
N GLU A 504 6.84 47.59 59.53
CA GLU A 504 5.89 48.72 59.61
C GLU A 504 5.29 49.30 58.30
N GLN A 505 3.99 49.05 58.17
CA GLN A 505 2.83 49.95 58.34
C GLN A 505 2.61 51.10 57.34
N HIS A 506 1.34 51.14 56.88
CA HIS A 506 0.51 52.30 56.46
C HIS A 506 0.72 52.88 55.05
N ARG A 507 -0.14 52.69 54.16
CA ARG A 507 -1.45 53.31 53.84
C ARG A 507 -2.06 52.68 52.58
#